data_760b606019ce09d6c6ce236ea6c36be7
#
_entry.id   760b606019ce09d6c6ce236ea6c36be7
#
_cell.length_a   1.000
_cell.length_b   1.000
_cell.length_c   1.000
_cell.angle_alpha   90.00
_cell.angle_beta   90.00
_cell.angle_gamma   90.00
#
_symmetry.space_group_name_H-M   'P 1'
#
loop_
_entity.id
_entity.type
_entity.pdbx_description
1 polymer ?
#
loop_
_entity_poly.entity_id
_entity_poly.type
_entity_poly.pdbx_seq_one_letter_code
_entity_poly.pdbx_strand_id
1 'polypeptide(L)'
;MQGSFQNYFKPWYSLLANGKYAYDYLHYLSDPRLDVTTMYVDNHYRQQEIYASAAHLFTIYPWWSMSLSNDFQWNTLRADLIDFVYPTRNTILTSAATSFDFNHLMLQASLLYTHVDDNTRTKGANAGTKNKYTPSVIATWQPLTKLPLNVRAFYKKVFRMPTLNDLYYTFIGNKDLKPEYTTQYDVGITFSHTWNNHWLKSLDLQIDGYYNEVDDKIIAMPTSNQFRWTMINLGHVEIRGLDAAIRGEWGFGKVELSTLFNYTYQKAQDFTDPTSEWYGGQIPYIPWH
;
A
#
# COMPACT_ATOMS: atom_id res chain seq x y z
N MET A 1 11.41 1.04 -18.56
CA MET A 1 12.82 1.47 -18.48
C MET A 1 13.01 2.18 -17.15
N GLN A 2 14.06 1.84 -16.39
CA GLN A 2 14.35 2.47 -15.11
C GLN A 2 15.86 2.61 -14.90
N GLY A 3 16.26 3.59 -14.10
CA GLY A 3 17.65 3.82 -13.70
C GLY A 3 17.72 4.34 -12.27
N SER A 4 18.81 4.03 -11.58
CA SER A 4 19.09 4.46 -10.22
C SER A 4 20.54 4.98 -10.13
N PHE A 5 20.72 6.05 -9.40
CA PHE A 5 22.01 6.63 -9.09
C PHE A 5 22.14 6.80 -7.59
N GLN A 6 23.22 6.29 -6.99
CA GLN A 6 23.54 6.47 -5.59
C GLN A 6 24.96 6.95 -5.43
N ASN A 7 25.17 7.96 -4.61
CA ASN A 7 26.51 8.45 -4.28
C ASN A 7 26.63 8.89 -2.83
N TYR A 8 27.76 8.56 -2.23
CA TYR A 8 28.16 8.95 -0.89
C TYR A 8 29.16 10.11 -0.99
N PHE A 9 28.67 11.33 -0.99
CA PHE A 9 29.49 12.53 -1.16
C PHE A 9 30.38 12.80 0.06
N LYS A 10 29.87 12.45 1.25
CA LYS A 10 30.53 12.59 2.55
C LYS A 10 30.12 11.43 3.45
N PRO A 11 30.88 11.10 4.51
CA PRO A 11 30.47 10.08 5.48
C PRO A 11 29.11 10.35 6.14
N TRP A 12 28.69 11.61 6.18
CA TRP A 12 27.44 12.04 6.78
C TRP A 12 26.34 12.39 5.74
N TYR A 13 26.65 12.31 4.42
CA TYR A 13 25.70 12.69 3.39
C TYR A 13 25.75 11.78 2.17
N SER A 14 24.59 11.23 1.80
CA SER A 14 24.41 10.50 0.55
C SER A 14 23.15 10.96 -0.20
N LEU A 15 23.18 10.77 -1.51
CA LEU A 15 22.08 11.05 -2.43
C LEU A 15 21.71 9.76 -3.16
N LEU A 16 20.40 9.46 -3.19
CA LEU A 16 19.80 8.44 -4.05
C LEU A 16 18.84 9.14 -5.02
N ALA A 17 19.01 8.94 -6.31
CA ALA A 17 18.13 9.44 -7.33
C ALA A 17 17.62 8.27 -8.21
N ASN A 18 16.34 8.27 -8.55
CA ASN A 18 15.73 7.27 -9.41
C ASN A 18 14.95 7.93 -10.54
N GLY A 19 14.89 7.24 -11.69
CA GLY A 19 14.07 7.61 -12.80
C GLY A 19 13.43 6.38 -13.43
N LYS A 20 12.14 6.48 -13.81
CA LYS A 20 11.39 5.40 -14.47
C LYS A 20 10.51 5.98 -15.56
N TYR A 21 10.46 5.27 -16.68
CA TYR A 21 9.41 5.42 -17.68
C TYR A 21 8.74 4.09 -17.90
N ALA A 22 7.40 4.05 -17.82
CA ALA A 22 6.58 2.90 -18.13
C ALA A 22 5.56 3.25 -19.21
N TYR A 23 5.29 2.27 -20.08
CA TYR A 23 4.23 2.30 -21.07
C TYR A 23 3.51 0.98 -21.02
N ASP A 24 2.19 1.04 -20.79
CA ASP A 24 1.30 -0.12 -20.72
C ASP A 24 0.24 0.02 -21.80
N TYR A 25 -0.02 -1.09 -22.47
CA TYR A 25 -1.07 -1.22 -23.47
C TYR A 25 -1.99 -2.38 -23.07
N LEU A 26 -3.30 -2.08 -23.02
CA LEU A 26 -4.33 -3.06 -22.76
C LEU A 26 -5.35 -3.03 -23.89
N HIS A 27 -5.61 -4.19 -24.49
CA HIS A 27 -6.71 -4.42 -25.41
C HIS A 27 -7.77 -5.24 -24.69
N TYR A 28 -8.94 -4.67 -24.50
CA TYR A 28 -10.09 -5.35 -23.92
C TYR A 28 -11.10 -5.68 -25.02
N LEU A 29 -11.24 -6.97 -25.31
CA LEU A 29 -12.16 -7.52 -26.29
C LEU A 29 -13.20 -8.38 -25.58
N SER A 30 -14.49 -8.04 -25.74
CA SER A 30 -15.62 -8.87 -25.36
C SER A 30 -16.46 -9.12 -26.60
N ASP A 31 -16.56 -10.38 -27.04
CA ASP A 31 -17.24 -10.76 -28.26
C ASP A 31 -18.40 -11.71 -27.93
N PRO A 32 -19.68 -11.34 -28.18
CA PRO A 32 -20.84 -12.18 -27.91
C PRO A 32 -20.85 -13.50 -28.73
N ARG A 33 -20.05 -13.61 -29.78
CA ARG A 33 -19.86 -14.88 -30.50
C ARG A 33 -19.09 -15.92 -29.69
N LEU A 34 -18.28 -15.45 -28.71
CA LEU A 34 -17.53 -16.30 -27.78
C LEU A 34 -18.32 -16.53 -26.49
N ASP A 35 -19.14 -15.58 -26.09
CA ASP A 35 -20.03 -15.65 -24.94
C ASP A 35 -21.28 -14.80 -25.19
N VAL A 36 -22.42 -15.48 -25.41
CA VAL A 36 -23.71 -14.85 -25.73
C VAL A 36 -24.29 -13.97 -24.63
N THR A 37 -23.73 -14.02 -23.42
CA THR A 37 -24.15 -13.20 -22.27
C THR A 37 -23.48 -11.84 -22.24
N THR A 38 -22.50 -11.57 -23.11
CA THR A 38 -21.71 -10.35 -23.13
C THR A 38 -22.10 -9.41 -24.29
N MET A 39 -21.84 -8.11 -24.08
CA MET A 39 -21.93 -7.12 -25.17
C MET A 39 -20.62 -7.10 -25.94
N TYR A 40 -20.68 -6.79 -27.24
CA TYR A 40 -19.47 -6.55 -28.01
C TYR A 40 -18.78 -5.27 -27.50
N VAL A 41 -17.54 -5.44 -27.09
CA VAL A 41 -16.67 -4.36 -26.64
C VAL A 41 -15.28 -4.60 -27.23
N ASP A 42 -14.72 -3.59 -27.88
CA ASP A 42 -13.35 -3.63 -28.45
C ASP A 42 -12.69 -2.30 -28.13
N ASN A 43 -11.95 -2.26 -27.02
CA ASN A 43 -11.38 -1.05 -26.47
C ASN A 43 -9.87 -1.19 -26.27
N HIS A 44 -9.16 -0.14 -26.61
CA HIS A 44 -7.72 -0.04 -26.46
C HIS A 44 -7.36 1.02 -25.43
N TYR A 45 -6.55 0.67 -24.44
CA TYR A 45 -6.05 1.57 -23.42
C TYR A 45 -4.55 1.69 -23.52
N ARG A 46 -4.05 2.90 -23.34
CA ARG A 46 -2.62 3.22 -23.31
C ARG A 46 -2.35 4.06 -22.09
N GLN A 47 -1.53 3.55 -21.20
CA GLN A 47 -1.10 4.25 -20.00
C GLN A 47 0.38 4.56 -20.10
N GLN A 48 0.77 5.78 -19.69
CA GLN A 48 2.16 6.19 -19.59
C GLN A 48 2.42 6.72 -18.18
N GLU A 49 3.62 6.44 -17.69
CA GLU A 49 4.10 6.93 -16.41
C GLU A 49 5.53 7.42 -16.56
N ILE A 50 5.79 8.62 -16.04
CA ILE A 50 7.13 9.13 -15.79
C ILE A 50 7.26 9.31 -14.28
N TYR A 51 8.31 8.77 -13.69
CA TYR A 51 8.63 8.92 -12.28
C TYR A 51 10.08 9.38 -12.14
N ALA A 52 10.31 10.36 -11.26
CA ALA A 52 11.63 10.81 -10.86
C ALA A 52 11.65 11.06 -9.35
N SER A 53 12.72 10.64 -8.66
CA SER A 53 12.88 10.89 -7.24
C SER A 53 14.30 11.28 -6.88
N ALA A 54 14.43 12.06 -5.81
CA ALA A 54 15.69 12.38 -5.17
C ALA A 54 15.53 12.29 -3.66
N ALA A 55 16.36 11.46 -3.00
CA ALA A 55 16.39 11.30 -1.56
C ALA A 55 17.77 11.66 -1.01
N HIS A 56 17.79 12.59 -0.07
CA HIS A 56 18.96 13.06 0.65
C HIS A 56 18.97 12.40 2.02
N LEU A 57 20.04 11.70 2.36
CA LEU A 57 20.24 11.09 3.67
C LEU A 57 21.39 11.80 4.40
N PHE A 58 21.12 12.22 5.63
CA PHE A 58 22.06 12.89 6.52
C PHE A 58 22.25 12.05 7.78
N THR A 59 23.47 11.64 8.07
CA THR A 59 23.87 11.04 9.36
C THR A 59 24.41 12.15 10.24
N ILE A 60 23.59 12.66 11.15
CA ILE A 60 23.94 13.80 12.03
C ILE A 60 24.87 13.31 13.17
N TYR A 61 24.48 12.19 13.78
CA TYR A 61 25.27 11.44 14.77
C TYR A 61 25.13 9.94 14.51
N PRO A 62 25.99 9.08 15.07
CA PRO A 62 25.85 7.61 14.91
C PRO A 62 24.47 7.07 15.30
N TRP A 63 23.80 7.75 16.21
CA TRP A 63 22.46 7.38 16.73
C TRP A 63 21.32 8.23 16.15
N TRP A 64 21.61 9.22 15.27
CA TRP A 64 20.60 10.10 14.69
C TRP A 64 20.84 10.33 13.21
N SER A 65 19.85 9.98 12.39
CA SER A 65 19.84 10.28 10.97
C SER A 65 18.55 11.00 10.55
N MET A 66 18.64 11.74 9.47
CA MET A 66 17.50 12.44 8.83
C MET A 66 17.51 12.15 7.34
N SER A 67 16.31 12.12 6.75
CA SER A 67 16.17 12.08 5.29
C SER A 67 15.15 13.09 4.80
N LEU A 68 15.42 13.64 3.62
CA LEU A 68 14.50 14.49 2.88
C LEU A 68 14.38 13.92 1.47
N SER A 69 13.17 13.62 1.02
CA SER A 69 12.92 13.15 -0.33
C SER A 69 11.86 13.95 -1.05
N ASN A 70 12.05 14.07 -2.38
CA ASN A 70 11.08 14.62 -3.29
C ASN A 70 10.90 13.67 -4.45
N ASP A 71 9.64 13.30 -4.72
CA ASP A 71 9.26 12.45 -5.82
C ASP A 71 8.29 13.19 -6.73
N PHE A 72 8.45 13.02 -8.01
CA PHE A 72 7.53 13.50 -9.03
C PHE A 72 7.04 12.33 -9.86
N GLN A 73 5.72 12.25 -10.06
CA GLN A 73 5.09 11.24 -10.90
C GLN A 73 4.10 11.92 -11.85
N TRP A 74 4.23 11.62 -13.13
CA TRP A 74 3.29 12.01 -14.17
C TRP A 74 2.65 10.76 -14.76
N ASN A 75 1.30 10.71 -14.77
CA ASN A 75 0.52 9.61 -15.33
C ASN A 75 -0.47 10.15 -16.35
N THR A 76 -0.68 9.40 -17.43
CA THR A 76 -1.77 9.67 -18.38
C THR A 76 -2.42 8.37 -18.82
N LEU A 77 -3.72 8.43 -19.06
CA LEU A 77 -4.50 7.35 -19.63
C LEU A 77 -5.15 7.83 -20.94
N ARG A 78 -5.04 7.02 -21.99
CA ARG A 78 -5.70 7.25 -23.27
C ARG A 78 -6.52 6.02 -23.64
N ALA A 79 -7.67 6.22 -24.23
CA ALA A 79 -8.52 5.16 -24.76
C ALA A 79 -9.18 5.62 -26.06
N ASP A 80 -9.61 4.67 -26.86
CA ASP A 80 -10.36 4.88 -28.10
C ASP A 80 -11.89 4.91 -27.92
N LEU A 81 -12.31 5.26 -26.68
CA LEU A 81 -13.70 5.40 -26.31
C LEU A 81 -14.29 6.71 -26.81
N ILE A 82 -15.59 6.66 -27.16
CA ILE A 82 -16.36 7.87 -27.44
C ILE A 82 -16.44 8.71 -26.16
N ASP A 83 -16.19 10.02 -26.27
CA ASP A 83 -16.22 10.98 -25.15
C ASP A 83 -15.21 10.68 -24.02
N PHE A 84 -14.11 9.97 -24.33
CA PHE A 84 -13.07 9.74 -23.36
C PHE A 84 -12.39 11.04 -22.93
N VAL A 85 -12.16 11.21 -21.64
CA VAL A 85 -11.76 12.51 -21.08
C VAL A 85 -10.24 12.76 -21.09
N TYR A 86 -9.42 11.78 -21.48
CA TYR A 86 -7.95 11.87 -21.57
C TYR A 86 -7.31 12.45 -20.30
N PRO A 87 -7.41 11.74 -19.15
CA PRO A 87 -6.91 12.24 -17.90
C PRO A 87 -5.37 12.27 -17.86
N THR A 88 -4.87 13.26 -17.13
CA THR A 88 -3.45 13.41 -16.78
C THR A 88 -3.35 13.75 -15.31
N ARG A 89 -2.48 13.08 -14.57
CA ARG A 89 -2.23 13.30 -13.14
C ARG A 89 -0.78 13.66 -12.93
N ASN A 90 -0.54 14.76 -12.22
CA ASN A 90 0.74 15.11 -11.65
C ASN A 90 0.69 14.87 -10.15
N THR A 91 1.67 14.13 -9.62
CA THR A 91 1.81 13.88 -8.18
C THR A 91 3.19 14.33 -7.74
N ILE A 92 3.23 15.15 -6.70
CA ILE A 92 4.45 15.54 -6.01
C ILE A 92 4.37 15.01 -4.58
N LEU A 93 5.39 14.25 -4.18
CA LEU A 93 5.53 13.74 -2.83
C LEU A 93 6.79 14.37 -2.22
N THR A 94 6.63 15.01 -1.05
CA THR A 94 7.75 15.53 -0.28
C THR A 94 7.72 14.88 1.10
N SER A 95 8.78 14.16 1.46
CA SER A 95 8.89 13.48 2.74
C SER A 95 10.08 13.99 3.52
N ALA A 96 9.85 14.26 4.81
CA ALA A 96 10.89 14.45 5.80
C ALA A 96 10.78 13.32 6.83
N ALA A 97 11.90 12.67 7.12
CA ALA A 97 11.94 11.60 8.11
C ALA A 97 13.16 11.73 9.01
N THR A 98 13.04 11.22 10.23
CA THR A 98 14.14 11.13 11.20
C THR A 98 14.15 9.76 11.85
N SER A 99 15.33 9.25 12.18
CA SER A 99 15.53 7.98 12.84
C SER A 99 16.51 8.14 13.99
N PHE A 100 16.15 7.59 15.15
CA PHE A 100 16.99 7.55 16.35
C PHE A 100 17.25 6.08 16.70
N ASP A 101 18.50 5.74 16.93
CA ASP A 101 18.95 4.42 17.33
C ASP A 101 19.66 4.51 18.70
N PHE A 102 19.01 3.98 19.73
CA PHE A 102 19.48 3.98 21.12
C PHE A 102 19.79 2.57 21.61
N ASN A 103 20.61 1.80 20.88
CA ASN A 103 20.98 0.40 21.19
C ASN A 103 19.80 -0.58 21.18
N HIS A 104 18.87 -0.43 22.13
CA HIS A 104 17.72 -1.32 22.29
C HIS A 104 16.39 -0.72 21.82
N LEU A 105 16.39 0.57 21.47
CA LEU A 105 15.21 1.29 21.03
C LEU A 105 15.52 2.05 19.75
N MET A 106 14.86 1.68 18.66
CA MET A 106 14.87 2.44 17.42
C MET A 106 13.53 3.16 17.26
N LEU A 107 13.59 4.46 17.04
CA LEU A 107 12.42 5.30 16.78
C LEU A 107 12.57 5.95 15.42
N GLN A 108 11.53 5.84 14.60
CA GLN A 108 11.45 6.51 13.31
C GLN A 108 10.18 7.34 13.24
N ALA A 109 10.28 8.56 12.77
CA ALA A 109 9.14 9.43 12.51
C ALA A 109 9.26 10.02 11.11
N SER A 110 8.16 10.12 10.39
CA SER A 110 8.12 10.77 9.09
C SER A 110 6.84 11.56 8.88
N LEU A 111 6.94 12.59 8.06
CA LEU A 111 5.82 13.35 7.56
C LEU A 111 5.91 13.40 6.04
N LEU A 112 4.89 12.86 5.37
CA LEU A 112 4.76 12.92 3.93
C LEU A 112 3.72 13.98 3.54
N TYR A 113 4.11 14.92 2.72
CA TYR A 113 3.21 15.83 2.01
C TYR A 113 2.96 15.28 0.62
N THR A 114 1.70 15.11 0.25
CA THR A 114 1.24 14.68 -1.07
C THR A 114 0.45 15.81 -1.73
N HIS A 115 0.90 16.23 -2.91
CA HIS A 115 0.18 17.11 -3.81
C HIS A 115 -0.20 16.36 -5.07
N VAL A 116 -1.48 16.32 -5.40
CA VAL A 116 -2.00 15.69 -6.63
C VAL A 116 -2.81 16.71 -7.39
N ASP A 117 -2.53 16.83 -8.69
CA ASP A 117 -3.27 17.66 -9.63
C ASP A 117 -3.75 16.82 -10.80
N ASP A 118 -5.07 16.63 -10.88
CA ASP A 118 -5.74 15.89 -11.95
C ASP A 118 -6.30 16.85 -12.98
N ASN A 119 -5.96 16.62 -14.24
CA ASN A 119 -6.46 17.37 -15.38
C ASN A 119 -7.09 16.45 -16.42
N THR A 120 -8.13 16.92 -17.09
CA THR A 120 -8.77 16.24 -18.22
C THR A 120 -8.97 17.20 -19.37
N ARG A 121 -9.07 16.70 -20.60
CA ARG A 121 -9.37 17.55 -21.76
C ARG A 121 -10.78 18.14 -21.68
N THR A 122 -11.73 17.41 -21.09
CA THR A 122 -13.12 17.85 -20.91
C THR A 122 -13.26 18.51 -19.55
N LYS A 123 -13.74 19.76 -19.51
CA LYS A 123 -13.95 20.50 -18.26
C LYS A 123 -14.97 19.80 -17.36
N GLY A 124 -14.71 19.78 -16.06
CA GLY A 124 -15.60 19.25 -15.03
C GLY A 124 -15.54 17.74 -14.81
N ALA A 125 -14.64 17.03 -15.50
CA ALA A 125 -14.52 15.57 -15.41
C ALA A 125 -13.30 15.09 -14.59
N ASN A 126 -12.66 15.97 -13.82
CA ASN A 126 -11.45 15.65 -13.08
C ASN A 126 -11.70 15.57 -11.56
N ALA A 127 -10.83 14.84 -10.85
CA ALA A 127 -10.85 14.76 -9.38
C ALA A 127 -10.31 16.03 -8.69
N GLY A 128 -9.78 16.98 -9.47
CA GLY A 128 -9.23 18.25 -9.01
C GLY A 128 -7.93 18.11 -8.23
N THR A 129 -7.52 19.21 -7.60
CA THR A 129 -6.29 19.26 -6.82
C THR A 129 -6.53 18.79 -5.38
N LYS A 130 -5.64 17.95 -4.86
CA LYS A 130 -5.65 17.46 -3.48
C LYS A 130 -4.30 17.68 -2.81
N ASN A 131 -4.36 18.09 -1.54
CA ASN A 131 -3.16 18.30 -0.71
C ASN A 131 -3.36 17.57 0.62
N LYS A 132 -2.41 16.72 1.03
CA LYS A 132 -2.49 15.94 2.27
C LYS A 132 -1.16 15.76 2.96
N TYR A 133 -1.22 15.79 4.29
CA TYR A 133 -0.11 15.43 5.19
C TYR A 133 -0.42 14.10 5.85
N THR A 134 0.51 13.16 5.77
CA THR A 134 0.37 11.82 6.33
C THR A 134 1.57 11.52 7.23
N PRO A 135 1.40 11.61 8.57
CA PRO A 135 2.43 11.26 9.54
C PRO A 135 2.57 9.74 9.69
N SER A 136 3.77 9.31 10.06
CA SER A 136 4.08 7.94 10.47
C SER A 136 5.08 7.95 11.60
N VAL A 137 4.87 7.08 12.60
CA VAL A 137 5.81 6.84 13.69
C VAL A 137 5.95 5.33 13.86
N ILE A 138 7.19 4.85 13.95
CA ILE A 138 7.53 3.44 14.14
C ILE A 138 8.50 3.36 15.32
N ALA A 139 8.24 2.46 16.25
CA ALA A 139 9.11 2.12 17.34
C ALA A 139 9.46 0.63 17.29
N THR A 140 10.73 0.30 17.45
CA THR A 140 11.21 -1.08 17.62
C THR A 140 12.04 -1.13 18.89
N TRP A 141 11.67 -1.99 19.81
CA TRP A 141 12.29 -2.12 21.10
C TRP A 141 12.70 -3.56 21.39
N GLN A 142 13.95 -3.74 21.79
CA GLN A 142 14.50 -5.00 22.28
C GLN A 142 14.55 -4.98 23.81
N PRO A 143 13.50 -5.47 24.52
CA PRO A 143 13.41 -5.35 25.98
C PRO A 143 14.46 -6.14 26.74
N LEU A 144 14.98 -7.20 26.12
CA LEU A 144 15.87 -8.15 26.77
C LEU A 144 17.16 -8.33 25.96
N THR A 145 18.30 -7.95 26.53
CA THR A 145 19.61 -8.02 25.86
C THR A 145 20.07 -9.44 25.55
N LYS A 146 19.59 -10.43 26.33
CA LYS A 146 19.99 -11.84 26.19
C LYS A 146 19.04 -12.66 25.33
N LEU A 147 17.87 -12.16 25.02
CA LEU A 147 16.88 -12.81 24.18
C LEU A 147 16.66 -11.99 22.90
N PRO A 148 16.69 -12.61 21.74
CA PRO A 148 16.44 -11.93 20.46
C PRO A 148 14.92 -11.69 20.25
N LEU A 149 14.30 -11.05 21.24
CA LEU A 149 12.90 -10.65 21.24
C LEU A 149 12.80 -9.16 20.94
N ASN A 150 12.08 -8.82 19.88
CA ASN A 150 11.79 -7.43 19.53
C ASN A 150 10.29 -7.18 19.60
N VAL A 151 9.93 -6.04 20.14
CA VAL A 151 8.56 -5.50 20.12
C VAL A 151 8.54 -4.36 19.12
N ARG A 152 7.60 -4.39 18.19
CA ARG A 152 7.39 -3.34 17.19
C ARG A 152 6.03 -2.73 17.41
N ALA A 153 5.94 -1.41 17.29
CA ALA A 153 4.67 -0.71 17.21
C ALA A 153 4.74 0.38 16.15
N PHE A 154 3.66 0.59 15.41
CA PHE A 154 3.58 1.73 14.52
C PHE A 154 2.20 2.38 14.50
N TYR A 155 2.22 3.65 14.23
CA TYR A 155 1.09 4.48 13.84
C TYR A 155 1.38 5.11 12.49
N LYS A 156 0.43 5.02 11.56
CA LYS A 156 0.61 5.56 10.21
C LYS A 156 -0.72 6.06 9.64
N LYS A 157 -0.69 7.26 9.04
CA LYS A 157 -1.76 7.70 8.15
C LYS A 157 -1.37 7.47 6.69
N VAL A 158 -2.33 7.03 5.89
CA VAL A 158 -2.17 6.79 4.44
C VAL A 158 -3.26 7.54 3.70
N PHE A 159 -2.88 8.17 2.61
CA PHE A 159 -3.77 8.81 1.65
C PHE A 159 -3.61 8.12 0.31
N ARG A 160 -4.73 7.70 -0.30
CA ARG A 160 -4.74 7.05 -1.61
C ARG A 160 -5.73 7.74 -2.54
N MET A 161 -5.24 8.30 -3.63
CA MET A 161 -6.10 8.73 -4.73
C MET A 161 -6.66 7.50 -5.47
N PRO A 162 -7.92 7.56 -5.97
CA PRO A 162 -8.38 6.58 -6.94
C PRO A 162 -7.41 6.53 -8.12
N THR A 163 -7.12 5.35 -8.65
CA THR A 163 -6.30 5.23 -9.86
C THR A 163 -7.05 5.80 -11.07
N LEU A 164 -6.33 6.12 -12.15
CA LEU A 164 -7.00 6.54 -13.39
C LEU A 164 -7.92 5.44 -13.94
N ASN A 165 -7.61 4.16 -13.66
CA ASN A 165 -8.45 3.03 -14.02
C ASN A 165 -9.73 2.98 -13.17
N ASP A 166 -9.64 3.21 -11.85
CA ASP A 166 -10.81 3.27 -10.96
C ASP A 166 -11.79 4.37 -11.39
N LEU A 167 -11.28 5.47 -11.95
CA LEU A 167 -12.07 6.60 -12.38
C LEU A 167 -12.62 6.46 -13.81
N TYR A 168 -11.84 5.94 -14.76
CA TYR A 168 -12.10 6.11 -16.19
C TYR A 168 -12.10 4.81 -17.00
N TYR A 169 -11.91 3.64 -16.38
CA TYR A 169 -11.96 2.36 -17.09
C TYR A 169 -13.40 2.05 -17.52
N THR A 170 -13.57 1.48 -18.73
CA THR A 170 -14.89 1.20 -19.32
C THR A 170 -15.77 0.35 -18.39
N PHE A 171 -17.02 0.80 -18.17
CA PHE A 171 -18.07 0.13 -17.39
C PHE A 171 -17.78 -0.10 -15.90
N ILE A 172 -16.52 -0.01 -15.46
CA ILE A 172 -16.11 -0.24 -14.08
C ILE A 172 -15.79 1.08 -13.39
N GLY A 173 -15.19 2.03 -14.12
CA GLY A 173 -14.75 3.31 -13.59
C GLY A 173 -15.89 4.18 -13.09
N ASN A 174 -15.61 4.88 -11.98
CA ASN A 174 -16.52 5.83 -11.38
C ASN A 174 -15.80 7.17 -11.14
N LYS A 175 -16.24 8.21 -11.85
CA LYS A 175 -15.64 9.56 -11.79
C LYS A 175 -15.89 10.29 -10.47
N ASP A 176 -16.88 9.83 -9.69
CA ASP A 176 -17.31 10.44 -8.43
C ASP A 176 -16.56 9.87 -7.22
N LEU A 177 -15.58 8.98 -7.43
CA LEU A 177 -14.79 8.41 -6.35
C LEU A 177 -14.02 9.47 -5.59
N LYS A 178 -14.11 9.38 -4.28
CA LYS A 178 -13.32 10.15 -3.32
C LYS A 178 -12.01 9.43 -3.01
N PRO A 179 -10.97 10.17 -2.61
CA PRO A 179 -9.75 9.58 -2.07
C PRO A 179 -10.00 8.80 -0.79
N GLU A 180 -9.30 7.70 -0.63
CA GLU A 180 -9.31 6.84 0.55
C GLU A 180 -8.31 7.36 1.59
N TYR A 181 -8.72 7.38 2.86
CA TYR A 181 -7.88 7.74 4.01
C TYR A 181 -7.82 6.56 4.97
N THR A 182 -6.62 6.13 5.32
CA THR A 182 -6.42 5.03 6.27
C THR A 182 -5.59 5.50 7.45
N THR A 183 -6.08 5.22 8.67
CA THR A 183 -5.29 5.32 9.90
C THR A 183 -4.98 3.90 10.37
N GLN A 184 -3.70 3.58 10.54
CA GLN A 184 -3.21 2.25 10.88
C GLN A 184 -2.51 2.26 12.23
N TYR A 185 -2.84 1.27 13.05
CA TYR A 185 -2.19 0.94 14.31
C TYR A 185 -1.77 -0.52 14.27
N ASP A 186 -0.56 -0.80 14.66
CA ASP A 186 -0.01 -2.15 14.69
C ASP A 186 0.91 -2.31 15.89
N VAL A 187 0.84 -3.47 16.52
CA VAL A 187 1.77 -3.91 17.54
C VAL A 187 2.15 -5.35 17.25
N GLY A 188 3.45 -5.60 17.12
CA GLY A 188 3.97 -6.92 16.80
C GLY A 188 5.14 -7.30 17.68
N ILE A 189 5.35 -8.61 17.76
CA ILE A 189 6.54 -9.20 18.37
C ILE A 189 7.23 -10.09 17.36
N THR A 190 8.58 -10.06 17.38
CA THR A 190 9.41 -10.99 16.62
C THR A 190 10.42 -11.64 17.57
N PHE A 191 10.60 -12.94 17.40
CA PHE A 191 11.61 -13.73 18.10
C PHE A 191 12.34 -14.57 17.07
N SER A 192 13.68 -14.57 17.11
CA SER A 192 14.51 -15.39 16.21
C SER A 192 15.70 -15.92 16.99
N HIS A 193 15.78 -17.24 17.11
CA HIS A 193 16.88 -17.86 17.85
C HIS A 193 17.38 -19.13 17.17
N THR A 194 18.69 -19.31 17.20
CA THR A 194 19.37 -20.50 16.70
C THR A 194 20.08 -21.18 17.86
N TRP A 195 19.83 -22.50 18.04
CA TRP A 195 20.47 -23.33 19.07
C TRP A 195 21.52 -24.23 18.44
N ASN A 196 22.67 -24.27 19.06
CA ASN A 196 23.71 -25.25 18.73
C ASN A 196 23.44 -26.57 19.47
N ASN A 197 23.56 -27.70 18.77
CA ASN A 197 23.44 -29.05 19.34
C ASN A 197 22.08 -29.44 19.96
N HIS A 198 21.02 -28.83 19.49
CA HIS A 198 19.62 -29.18 19.83
C HIS A 198 18.90 -29.81 18.65
N TRP A 199 17.84 -30.59 18.95
CA TRP A 199 16.92 -31.11 17.94
C TRP A 199 16.10 -29.97 17.25
N LEU A 200 15.84 -28.88 17.95
CA LEU A 200 15.35 -27.63 17.37
C LEU A 200 16.58 -26.77 17.07
N LYS A 201 16.89 -26.58 15.77
CA LYS A 201 18.04 -25.82 15.31
C LYS A 201 17.77 -24.32 15.28
N SER A 202 16.60 -23.93 14.77
CA SER A 202 16.15 -22.53 14.78
C SER A 202 14.66 -22.40 14.97
N LEU A 203 14.24 -21.29 15.54
CA LEU A 203 12.86 -20.88 15.65
C LEU A 203 12.76 -19.38 15.34
N ASP A 204 11.95 -19.05 14.33
CA ASP A 204 11.53 -17.69 14.02
C ASP A 204 10.02 -17.59 14.28
N LEU A 205 9.64 -16.62 15.08
CA LEU A 205 8.26 -16.30 15.42
C LEU A 205 8.00 -14.84 15.10
N GLN A 206 6.90 -14.57 14.42
CA GLN A 206 6.34 -13.23 14.23
C GLN A 206 4.85 -13.27 14.52
N ILE A 207 4.38 -12.35 15.35
CA ILE A 207 2.95 -12.15 15.64
C ILE A 207 2.68 -10.65 15.60
N ASP A 208 1.71 -10.24 14.81
CA ASP A 208 1.28 -8.86 14.66
C ASP A 208 -0.23 -8.76 14.89
N GLY A 209 -0.65 -7.82 15.74
CA GLY A 209 -2.04 -7.42 15.91
C GLY A 209 -2.25 -6.01 15.39
N TYR A 210 -3.28 -5.81 14.57
CA TYR A 210 -3.51 -4.53 13.92
C TYR A 210 -4.97 -4.07 14.01
N TYR A 211 -5.12 -2.75 13.95
CA TYR A 211 -6.39 -2.05 13.81
C TYR A 211 -6.25 -0.92 12.80
N ASN A 212 -7.12 -0.92 11.78
CA ASN A 212 -7.12 0.09 10.74
C ASN A 212 -8.51 0.70 10.61
N GLU A 213 -8.58 2.02 10.55
CA GLU A 213 -9.76 2.80 10.21
C GLU A 213 -9.60 3.30 8.78
N VAL A 214 -10.58 3.06 7.92
CA VAL A 214 -10.53 3.44 6.51
C VAL A 214 -11.76 4.28 6.19
N ASP A 215 -11.57 5.54 5.90
CA ASP A 215 -12.61 6.44 5.41
C ASP A 215 -12.63 6.47 3.88
N ASP A 216 -13.83 6.51 3.31
CA ASP A 216 -14.08 6.48 1.87
C ASP A 216 -13.38 5.30 1.16
N LYS A 217 -13.42 4.10 1.76
CA LYS A 217 -12.76 2.90 1.23
C LYS A 217 -13.24 2.57 -0.18
N ILE A 218 -12.30 2.48 -1.12
CA ILE A 218 -12.60 2.15 -2.53
C ILE A 218 -12.68 0.63 -2.69
N ILE A 219 -13.82 0.14 -3.16
CA ILE A 219 -14.06 -1.28 -3.45
C ILE A 219 -14.74 -1.44 -4.81
N ALA A 220 -14.55 -2.62 -5.41
CA ALA A 220 -15.31 -3.04 -6.57
C ALA A 220 -16.56 -3.81 -6.12
N MET A 221 -17.73 -3.40 -6.61
CA MET A 221 -19.01 -4.05 -6.31
C MET A 221 -19.73 -4.42 -7.58
N PRO A 222 -20.43 -5.59 -7.61
CA PRO A 222 -21.32 -5.91 -8.72
C PRO A 222 -22.51 -4.95 -8.73
N THR A 223 -22.90 -4.49 -9.90
CA THR A 223 -24.14 -3.73 -10.10
C THR A 223 -25.37 -4.67 -10.02
N SER A 224 -26.58 -4.10 -10.13
CA SER A 224 -27.84 -4.86 -10.20
C SER A 224 -27.82 -5.94 -11.33
N ASN A 225 -27.05 -5.71 -12.38
CA ASN A 225 -26.67 -6.75 -13.33
C ASN A 225 -25.37 -7.38 -12.88
N GLN A 226 -25.40 -8.57 -12.28
CA GLN A 226 -24.27 -9.29 -11.66
C GLN A 226 -23.03 -9.48 -12.58
N PHE A 227 -23.17 -9.25 -13.88
CA PHE A 227 -22.09 -9.30 -14.86
C PHE A 227 -21.30 -7.98 -15.00
N ARG A 228 -21.76 -6.90 -14.34
CA ARG A 228 -21.08 -5.61 -14.36
C ARG A 228 -20.64 -5.20 -12.97
N TRP A 229 -19.41 -4.74 -12.89
CA TRP A 229 -18.81 -4.21 -11.67
C TRP A 229 -18.69 -2.70 -11.75
N THR A 230 -18.69 -2.04 -10.62
CA THR A 230 -18.38 -0.62 -10.52
C THR A 230 -17.52 -0.36 -9.28
N MET A 231 -16.73 0.70 -9.32
CA MET A 231 -15.98 1.16 -8.18
C MET A 231 -16.86 2.09 -7.33
N ILE A 232 -16.90 1.87 -6.03
CA ILE A 232 -17.61 2.71 -5.08
C ILE A 232 -16.75 3.03 -3.87
N ASN A 233 -17.13 4.07 -3.12
CA ASN A 233 -16.61 4.30 -1.79
C ASN A 233 -17.59 3.73 -0.74
N LEU A 234 -17.07 2.93 0.19
CA LEU A 234 -17.69 2.72 1.50
C LEU A 234 -17.24 3.85 2.42
N GLY A 235 -18.17 4.46 3.19
CA GLY A 235 -17.87 5.66 3.95
C GLY A 235 -16.87 5.42 5.07
N HIS A 236 -17.13 4.43 5.94
CA HIS A 236 -16.24 4.09 7.06
C HIS A 236 -16.12 2.58 7.23
N VAL A 237 -14.89 2.07 7.26
CA VAL A 237 -14.58 0.64 7.43
C VAL A 237 -13.55 0.48 8.53
N GLU A 238 -13.82 -0.42 9.47
CA GLU A 238 -12.85 -0.86 10.47
C GLU A 238 -12.30 -2.23 10.11
N ILE A 239 -10.97 -2.36 10.15
CA ILE A 239 -10.27 -3.62 9.88
C ILE A 239 -9.40 -3.95 11.07
N ARG A 240 -9.64 -5.08 11.69
CA ARG A 240 -8.84 -5.58 12.82
C ARG A 240 -8.44 -7.01 12.57
N GLY A 241 -7.24 -7.36 12.96
CA GLY A 241 -6.76 -8.70 12.71
C GLY A 241 -5.51 -9.07 13.49
N LEU A 242 -5.11 -10.30 13.26
CA LEU A 242 -3.91 -10.91 13.83
C LEU A 242 -3.25 -11.76 12.77
N ASP A 243 -1.96 -11.50 12.57
CA ASP A 243 -1.10 -12.30 11.69
C ASP A 243 -0.05 -13.02 12.51
N ALA A 244 0.13 -14.32 12.26
CA ALA A 244 1.17 -15.13 12.91
C ALA A 244 1.95 -15.92 11.88
N ALA A 245 3.27 -15.89 11.97
CA ALA A 245 4.18 -16.69 11.18
C ALA A 245 5.17 -17.40 12.09
N ILE A 246 5.31 -18.71 11.93
CA ILE A 246 6.21 -19.54 12.72
C ILE A 246 7.03 -20.38 11.73
N ARG A 247 8.35 -20.24 11.80
CA ARG A 247 9.29 -21.09 11.07
C ARG A 247 10.16 -21.84 12.06
N GLY A 248 10.28 -23.15 11.90
CA GLY A 248 11.16 -24.00 12.72
C GLY A 248 12.04 -24.86 11.83
N GLU A 249 13.32 -24.98 12.22
CA GLU A 249 14.25 -25.95 11.65
C GLU A 249 14.65 -26.99 12.69
N TRP A 250 14.50 -28.24 12.32
CA TRP A 250 14.63 -29.40 13.20
C TRP A 250 15.68 -30.35 12.65
N GLY A 251 16.51 -30.88 13.51
CA GLY A 251 17.56 -31.86 13.17
C GLY A 251 17.43 -33.12 13.99
N PHE A 252 17.20 -34.25 13.34
CA PHE A 252 17.08 -35.56 13.97
C PHE A 252 18.13 -36.51 13.36
N GLY A 253 19.37 -36.37 13.84
CA GLY A 253 20.51 -37.14 13.31
C GLY A 253 20.82 -36.74 11.85
N LYS A 254 20.46 -37.61 10.91
CA LYS A 254 20.68 -37.38 9.46
C LYS A 254 19.49 -36.73 8.77
N VAL A 255 18.38 -36.50 9.48
CA VAL A 255 17.17 -35.94 8.94
C VAL A 255 17.08 -34.47 9.36
N GLU A 256 16.84 -33.59 8.37
CA GLU A 256 16.55 -32.18 8.57
C GLU A 256 15.14 -31.91 8.12
N LEU A 257 14.35 -31.23 8.95
CA LEU A 257 12.98 -30.86 8.69
C LEU A 257 12.85 -29.35 8.83
N SER A 258 12.27 -28.69 7.83
CA SER A 258 11.86 -27.29 7.90
C SER A 258 10.35 -27.22 7.94
N THR A 259 9.81 -26.44 8.87
CA THR A 259 8.37 -26.20 9.03
C THR A 259 8.06 -24.73 8.90
N LEU A 260 6.98 -24.39 8.21
CA LEU A 260 6.44 -23.05 8.10
C LEU A 260 4.93 -23.11 8.38
N PHE A 261 4.49 -22.32 9.33
CA PHE A 261 3.08 -22.13 9.65
C PHE A 261 2.76 -20.64 9.53
N ASN A 262 1.72 -20.30 8.74
CA ASN A 262 1.18 -18.96 8.63
C ASN A 262 -0.31 -18.99 8.98
N TYR A 263 -0.74 -18.04 9.78
CA TYR A 263 -2.12 -17.85 10.12
C TYR A 263 -2.49 -16.38 10.07
N THR A 264 -3.59 -16.06 9.40
CA THR A 264 -4.16 -14.72 9.33
C THR A 264 -5.63 -14.79 9.76
N TYR A 265 -5.99 -13.95 10.70
CA TYR A 265 -7.37 -13.66 11.06
C TYR A 265 -7.65 -12.19 10.78
N GLN A 266 -8.70 -11.89 9.99
CA GLN A 266 -9.06 -10.53 9.63
C GLN A 266 -10.57 -10.33 9.71
N LYS A 267 -10.98 -9.28 10.39
CA LYS A 267 -12.35 -8.81 10.46
C LYS A 267 -12.43 -7.41 9.87
N ALA A 268 -13.07 -7.27 8.70
CA ALA A 268 -13.25 -6.01 8.01
C ALA A 268 -14.75 -5.68 7.97
N GLN A 269 -15.19 -4.65 8.68
CA GLN A 269 -16.59 -4.33 8.90
C GLN A 269 -16.96 -2.97 8.36
N ASP A 270 -18.14 -2.87 7.76
CA ASP A 270 -18.71 -1.62 7.27
C ASP A 270 -19.50 -0.91 8.37
N PHE A 271 -19.09 0.29 8.74
CA PHE A 271 -19.74 1.18 9.68
C PHE A 271 -20.22 2.48 9.04
N THR A 272 -20.47 2.46 7.73
CA THR A 272 -20.83 3.65 6.94
C THR A 272 -22.17 4.25 7.35
N ASP A 273 -23.21 3.43 7.47
CA ASP A 273 -24.57 3.88 7.76
C ASP A 273 -25.21 3.07 8.91
N PRO A 274 -25.38 3.68 10.11
CA PRO A 274 -25.99 3.02 11.26
C PRO A 274 -27.43 2.53 11.03
N THR A 275 -28.10 3.04 10.00
CA THR A 275 -29.48 2.63 9.67
C THR A 275 -29.54 1.45 8.69
N SER A 276 -28.39 1.10 8.09
CA SER A 276 -28.28 -0.03 7.16
C SER A 276 -28.36 -1.36 7.90
N GLU A 277 -29.07 -2.33 7.33
CA GLU A 277 -29.05 -3.74 7.80
C GLU A 277 -27.67 -4.41 7.68
N TRP A 278 -26.76 -3.83 6.90
CA TRP A 278 -25.36 -4.28 6.72
C TRP A 278 -24.39 -3.61 7.70
N TYR A 279 -24.86 -2.72 8.57
CA TYR A 279 -24.02 -2.01 9.52
C TYR A 279 -23.28 -2.99 10.45
N GLY A 280 -21.96 -2.88 10.53
CA GLY A 280 -21.11 -3.80 11.25
C GLY A 280 -20.92 -5.17 10.58
N GLY A 281 -21.49 -5.36 9.38
CA GLY A 281 -21.29 -6.55 8.56
C GLY A 281 -19.89 -6.62 7.94
N GLN A 282 -19.43 -7.85 7.66
CA GLN A 282 -18.18 -8.09 6.94
C GLN A 282 -18.29 -7.56 5.51
N ILE A 283 -17.30 -6.80 5.06
CA ILE A 283 -17.27 -6.34 3.67
C ILE A 283 -17.02 -7.52 2.72
N PRO A 284 -17.62 -7.48 1.49
CA PRO A 284 -17.47 -8.56 0.53
C PRO A 284 -16.01 -8.85 0.15
N TYR A 285 -15.74 -10.11 -0.21
CA TYR A 285 -14.45 -10.58 -0.76
C TYR A 285 -13.24 -10.52 0.19
N ILE A 286 -13.45 -10.23 1.47
CA ILE A 286 -12.41 -10.36 2.50
C ILE A 286 -12.74 -11.57 3.37
N PRO A 287 -11.97 -12.66 3.30
CA PRO A 287 -12.17 -13.82 4.15
C PRO A 287 -11.79 -13.52 5.60
N TRP A 288 -12.36 -14.28 6.54
CA TRP A 288 -12.02 -14.17 7.98
C TRP A 288 -10.70 -14.87 8.32
N HIS A 289 -10.32 -15.92 7.54
CA HIS A 289 -9.13 -16.76 7.71
C HIS A 289 -8.49 -17.07 6.37
#